data_128127dae2ce019e10f33bb768cb3bb5
#
_entry.id   128127dae2ce019e10f33bb768cb3bb5
#
_cell.length_a   1.000
_cell.length_b   1.000
_cell.length_c   1.000
_cell.angle_alpha   90.00
_cell.angle_beta   90.00
_cell.angle_gamma   90.00
#
_symmetry.space_group_name_H-M   'P 1'
#
loop_
_entity.id
_entity.type
_entity.pdbx_description
1 polymer ?
#
loop_
_entity_poly.entity_id
_entity_poly.type
_entity_poly.pdbx_seq_one_letter_code
_entity_poly.pdbx_strand_id
1 'polypeptide(L)'
;MLATSGVLASGLLLPGRLAAAEGGELPAGAAASAVLDALPGKRPLIKRTFRPPNYETPVAQFRHEFTPNDAFYVRWHMGVPDLRLAEWRLRVAGPAAKSPREFTYTELLRSFRMQEVAAVNQCSGNRRGLFAPHVPGVQWGYGAMGNAVWRGVRLKDVLEEAGIAASALEVGADGADLPTLTGPDFVKSLPLWKALDADTLIAFEMNGELLSRWNGFPARLVVPGWTATYWVKALTELRVLDRPFDGFWLKTAYRVPMNLFGPSSFESQDTDHNSPITAIRVNSLFVDPAPGATLEVGKQHEILGIAWDGGAGVRRVEWSLDGGANWREATLGRDLGRYAWRQWRFQFKPALAGMHTLLARAQSRDGSMQSEVLIQNPAGYHHNVVQRVDYHAA
;
A
#
# COMPACT_ATOMS: atom_id res chain seq x y z
N MET A 1 -41.13 47.44 44.87
CA MET A 1 -41.51 46.63 43.69
C MET A 1 -40.42 45.67 43.43
N LEU A 2 -40.73 44.42 43.28
CA LEU A 2 -39.92 43.23 43.41
C LEU A 2 -38.68 43.18 42.50
N ALA A 3 -37.49 42.93 43.09
CA ALA A 3 -36.26 42.52 42.41
C ALA A 3 -36.13 40.99 42.53
N THR A 4 -36.14 40.30 41.44
CA THR A 4 -35.87 38.86 41.38
C THR A 4 -34.40 38.63 41.07
N SER A 5 -33.69 38.05 42.03
CA SER A 5 -32.30 37.63 41.94
C SER A 5 -32.22 36.30 41.15
N GLY A 6 -31.57 36.33 39.99
CA GLY A 6 -31.22 35.13 39.24
C GLY A 6 -29.91 34.55 39.71
N VAL A 7 -29.93 33.34 40.22
CA VAL A 7 -28.74 32.56 40.59
C VAL A 7 -28.13 31.98 39.31
N LEU A 8 -26.93 32.42 38.96
CA LEU A 8 -26.09 31.79 37.92
C LEU A 8 -25.45 30.53 38.50
N ALA A 9 -25.93 29.38 38.10
CA ALA A 9 -25.28 28.11 38.36
C ALA A 9 -24.09 27.94 37.39
N SER A 10 -22.89 28.08 37.92
CA SER A 10 -21.65 27.78 37.21
C SER A 10 -21.51 26.25 37.10
N GLY A 11 -21.94 25.71 35.96
CA GLY A 11 -21.67 24.33 35.61
C GLY A 11 -20.19 24.13 35.29
N LEU A 12 -19.46 23.45 36.16
CA LEU A 12 -18.13 22.90 35.85
C LEU A 12 -18.30 21.90 34.68
N LEU A 13 -17.85 22.29 33.50
CA LEU A 13 -17.60 21.39 32.41
C LEU A 13 -16.38 20.51 32.78
N LEU A 14 -16.66 19.33 33.29
CA LEU A 14 -15.65 18.25 33.31
C LEU A 14 -15.17 18.04 31.89
N PRO A 15 -13.85 17.92 31.64
CA PRO A 15 -13.36 17.58 30.32
C PRO A 15 -13.91 16.20 29.96
N GLY A 16 -14.84 16.19 29.01
CA GLY A 16 -15.33 14.94 28.43
C GLY A 16 -14.13 14.18 27.95
N ARG A 17 -13.92 12.97 28.48
CA ARG A 17 -13.07 11.98 27.87
C ARG A 17 -13.55 11.87 26.42
N LEU A 18 -12.72 12.32 25.47
CA LEU A 18 -12.86 11.93 24.08
C LEU A 18 -12.89 10.40 24.09
N ALA A 19 -14.05 9.82 23.86
CA ALA A 19 -14.17 8.40 23.63
C ALA A 19 -13.17 8.09 22.53
N ALA A 20 -12.18 7.27 22.85
CA ALA A 20 -11.28 6.72 21.83
C ALA A 20 -12.20 6.15 20.76
N ALA A 21 -11.98 6.54 19.51
CA ALA A 21 -12.75 6.03 18.40
C ALA A 21 -12.71 4.50 18.48
N GLU A 22 -13.88 3.92 18.71
CA GLU A 22 -14.04 2.48 18.85
C GLU A 22 -13.43 1.82 17.63
N GLY A 23 -12.71 0.74 17.89
CA GLY A 23 -11.82 0.05 16.97
C GLY A 23 -12.40 -0.12 15.58
N GLY A 24 -11.60 0.24 14.60
CA GLY A 24 -11.82 0.32 13.18
C GLY A 24 -12.65 -0.75 12.51
N GLU A 25 -13.92 -0.85 12.86
CA GLU A 25 -14.90 -1.48 11.98
C GLU A 25 -15.01 -0.64 10.73
N LEU A 26 -14.97 -1.31 9.58
CA LEU A 26 -15.36 -0.66 8.34
C LEU A 26 -16.77 -0.09 8.55
N PRO A 27 -17.01 1.17 8.18
CA PRO A 27 -18.34 1.75 8.25
C PRO A 27 -19.36 0.81 7.63
N ALA A 28 -20.59 0.78 8.17
CA ALA A 28 -21.62 -0.17 7.78
C ALA A 28 -21.82 -0.30 6.25
N GLY A 29 -21.66 0.78 5.49
CA GLY A 29 -21.68 0.79 4.02
C GLY A 29 -20.46 0.14 3.35
N ALA A 30 -19.35 -0.01 4.07
CA ALA A 30 -18.11 -0.62 3.56
C ALA A 30 -17.92 -2.07 4.07
N ALA A 31 -18.55 -2.41 5.19
CA ALA A 31 -18.49 -3.74 5.83
C ALA A 31 -19.71 -4.61 5.54
N ALA A 32 -20.87 -3.98 5.23
CA ALA A 32 -22.19 -4.61 5.12
C ALA A 32 -22.22 -5.61 3.99
N SER A 33 -21.56 -6.41 3.62
CA SER A 33 -21.46 -7.39 2.53
C SER A 33 -20.26 -7.10 1.63
N ALA A 34 -19.08 -7.58 2.02
CA ALA A 34 -18.00 -7.78 1.09
C ALA A 34 -18.52 -8.61 -0.09
N VAL A 35 -18.95 -7.93 -1.17
CA VAL A 35 -19.39 -8.63 -2.39
C VAL A 35 -18.15 -9.28 -2.97
N LEU A 36 -18.06 -10.59 -2.76
CA LEU A 36 -17.05 -11.40 -3.41
C LEU A 36 -17.45 -11.57 -4.87
N ASP A 37 -16.55 -11.21 -5.77
CA ASP A 37 -16.73 -11.31 -7.20
C ASP A 37 -15.44 -11.77 -7.88
N ALA A 38 -15.55 -12.58 -8.90
CA ALA A 38 -14.42 -13.17 -9.59
C ALA A 38 -14.19 -12.47 -10.94
N LEU A 39 -13.00 -11.92 -11.13
CA LEU A 39 -12.52 -11.51 -12.45
C LEU A 39 -11.95 -12.73 -13.19
N PRO A 40 -11.95 -12.73 -14.54
CA PRO A 40 -11.33 -13.81 -15.30
C PRO A 40 -9.90 -14.12 -14.84
N GLY A 41 -9.64 -15.38 -14.46
CA GLY A 41 -8.35 -15.82 -13.93
C GLY A 41 -8.06 -15.41 -12.48
N LYS A 42 -9.05 -14.87 -11.75
CA LYS A 42 -8.96 -14.58 -10.32
C LYS A 42 -9.95 -15.45 -9.54
N ARG A 43 -9.57 -15.83 -8.32
CA ARG A 43 -10.54 -16.32 -7.33
C ARG A 43 -11.43 -15.17 -6.84
N PRO A 44 -12.53 -15.43 -6.13
CA PRO A 44 -13.35 -14.36 -5.59
C PRO A 44 -12.55 -13.39 -4.73
N LEU A 45 -12.57 -12.11 -5.10
CA LEU A 45 -11.96 -10.98 -4.42
C LEU A 45 -13.07 -10.05 -3.87
N ILE A 46 -12.74 -9.20 -2.92
CA ILE A 46 -13.68 -8.22 -2.38
C ILE A 46 -13.83 -7.07 -3.37
N LYS A 47 -14.98 -6.98 -4.03
CA LYS A 47 -15.26 -5.93 -5.01
C LYS A 47 -15.54 -4.59 -4.33
N ARG A 48 -14.78 -3.57 -4.71
CA ARG A 48 -15.01 -2.17 -4.31
C ARG A 48 -15.65 -1.35 -5.42
N THR A 49 -15.16 -1.47 -6.65
CA THR A 49 -15.78 -0.88 -7.84
C THR A 49 -15.59 -1.83 -9.04
N PHE A 50 -16.47 -1.72 -10.03
CA PHE A 50 -16.37 -2.53 -11.24
C PHE A 50 -15.68 -1.77 -12.39
N ARG A 51 -15.94 -0.47 -12.52
CA ARG A 51 -15.36 0.39 -13.57
C ARG A 51 -14.87 1.70 -12.96
N PRO A 52 -13.54 1.92 -12.91
CA PRO A 52 -12.47 0.96 -13.16
C PRO A 52 -12.48 -0.18 -12.13
N PRO A 53 -11.87 -1.34 -12.46
CA PRO A 53 -11.90 -2.49 -11.56
C PRO A 53 -11.00 -2.25 -10.33
N ASN A 54 -11.61 -2.36 -9.15
CA ASN A 54 -10.95 -2.23 -7.86
C ASN A 54 -11.44 -3.35 -6.93
N TYR A 55 -10.55 -4.30 -6.64
CA TYR A 55 -10.85 -5.52 -5.90
C TYR A 55 -9.76 -5.79 -4.87
N GLU A 56 -10.14 -6.09 -3.63
CA GLU A 56 -9.21 -6.40 -2.54
C GLU A 56 -8.94 -7.90 -2.41
N THR A 57 -7.73 -8.23 -2.04
CA THR A 57 -7.37 -9.55 -1.52
C THR A 57 -8.10 -9.80 -0.18
N PRO A 58 -8.86 -10.88 -0.01
CA PRO A 58 -9.36 -11.27 1.31
C PRO A 58 -8.20 -11.54 2.28
N VAL A 59 -8.28 -11.00 3.51
CA VAL A 59 -7.19 -11.05 4.51
C VAL A 59 -6.70 -12.47 4.77
N ALA A 60 -7.58 -13.47 4.73
CA ALA A 60 -7.22 -14.87 4.90
C ALA A 60 -6.17 -15.38 3.89
N GLN A 61 -6.00 -14.72 2.73
CA GLN A 61 -4.98 -15.07 1.75
C GLN A 61 -3.56 -14.64 2.17
N PHE A 62 -3.44 -13.77 3.14
CA PHE A 62 -2.15 -13.32 3.67
C PHE A 62 -1.49 -14.32 4.64
N ARG A 63 -2.15 -15.48 4.86
CA ARG A 63 -1.51 -16.62 5.54
C ARG A 63 -0.36 -17.24 4.73
N HIS A 64 -0.29 -16.98 3.44
CA HIS A 64 0.83 -17.37 2.58
C HIS A 64 1.97 -16.36 2.67
N GLU A 65 3.22 -16.82 2.56
CA GLU A 65 4.38 -15.90 2.50
C GLU A 65 4.30 -14.96 1.30
N PHE A 66 3.82 -15.46 0.17
CA PHE A 66 3.49 -14.67 -1.02
C PHE A 66 2.01 -14.81 -1.35
N THR A 67 1.38 -13.70 -1.69
CA THR A 67 -0.03 -13.68 -2.10
C THR A 67 -0.18 -14.43 -3.43
N PRO A 68 -1.03 -15.46 -3.52
CA PRO A 68 -1.25 -16.17 -4.78
C PRO A 68 -1.67 -15.20 -5.91
N ASN A 69 -1.20 -15.43 -7.14
CA ASN A 69 -1.43 -14.53 -8.27
C ASN A 69 -2.93 -14.32 -8.56
N ASP A 70 -3.73 -15.38 -8.40
CA ASP A 70 -5.18 -15.33 -8.57
C ASP A 70 -5.91 -14.65 -7.40
N ALA A 71 -5.26 -14.50 -6.23
CA ALA A 71 -5.79 -13.77 -5.07
C ALA A 71 -5.23 -12.34 -4.97
N PHE A 72 -4.25 -11.96 -5.78
CA PHE A 72 -3.62 -10.66 -5.71
C PHE A 72 -4.60 -9.54 -6.09
N TYR A 73 -4.68 -8.46 -5.32
CA TYR A 73 -5.62 -7.37 -5.51
C TYR A 73 -5.51 -6.70 -6.89
N VAL A 74 -6.58 -6.06 -7.31
CA VAL A 74 -6.66 -5.34 -8.59
C VAL A 74 -7.00 -3.89 -8.33
N ARG A 75 -6.20 -2.97 -8.90
CA ARG A 75 -6.42 -1.54 -8.83
C ARG A 75 -6.06 -0.87 -10.15
N TRP A 76 -7.04 -0.30 -10.81
CA TRP A 76 -6.87 0.52 -12.01
C TRP A 76 -7.51 1.89 -11.83
N HIS A 77 -6.93 2.93 -12.44
CA HIS A 77 -7.51 4.26 -12.51
C HIS A 77 -8.41 4.38 -13.74
N MET A 78 -7.98 3.77 -14.81
CA MET A 78 -8.59 3.76 -16.15
C MET A 78 -9.06 2.35 -16.52
N GLY A 79 -9.49 2.16 -17.77
CA GLY A 79 -9.76 0.84 -18.31
C GLY A 79 -8.52 -0.05 -18.35
N VAL A 80 -8.70 -1.34 -18.23
CA VAL A 80 -7.60 -2.30 -18.38
C VAL A 80 -7.31 -2.50 -19.85
N PRO A 81 -6.12 -2.16 -20.37
CA PRO A 81 -5.81 -2.31 -21.79
C PRO A 81 -5.76 -3.79 -22.20
N ASP A 82 -6.06 -4.05 -23.46
CA ASP A 82 -5.92 -5.36 -24.08
C ASP A 82 -4.68 -5.34 -24.97
N LEU A 83 -3.56 -5.89 -24.45
CA LEU A 83 -2.27 -5.83 -25.10
C LEU A 83 -1.85 -7.22 -25.60
N ARG A 84 -1.21 -7.24 -26.75
CA ARG A 84 -0.57 -8.44 -27.32
C ARG A 84 0.95 -8.33 -27.18
N LEU A 85 1.59 -9.35 -26.62
CA LEU A 85 3.02 -9.35 -26.34
C LEU A 85 3.87 -9.08 -27.60
N ALA A 86 3.46 -9.63 -28.74
CA ALA A 86 4.19 -9.44 -30.00
C ALA A 86 4.20 -7.99 -30.50
N GLU A 87 3.16 -7.23 -30.16
CA GLU A 87 3.00 -5.84 -30.58
C GLU A 87 3.49 -4.84 -29.54
N TRP A 88 3.68 -5.31 -28.30
CA TRP A 88 4.08 -4.43 -27.22
C TRP A 88 5.51 -3.90 -27.43
N ARG A 89 5.67 -2.63 -27.13
CA ARG A 89 6.95 -1.91 -27.15
C ARG A 89 7.11 -1.07 -25.90
N LEU A 90 8.36 -0.96 -25.44
CA LEU A 90 8.75 0.00 -24.41
C LEU A 90 9.60 1.09 -25.05
N ARG A 91 9.11 2.30 -25.09
CA ARG A 91 9.82 3.47 -25.53
C ARG A 91 10.55 4.11 -24.36
N VAL A 92 11.84 4.41 -24.53
CA VAL A 92 12.66 5.21 -23.61
C VAL A 92 13.11 6.45 -24.34
N ALA A 93 12.61 7.62 -23.92
CA ALA A 93 12.85 8.89 -24.58
C ALA A 93 12.82 10.05 -23.57
N GLY A 94 12.78 11.29 -24.05
CA GLY A 94 12.63 12.49 -23.23
C GLY A 94 13.78 13.48 -23.42
N PRO A 95 13.65 14.71 -22.89
CA PRO A 95 14.62 15.77 -23.12
C PRO A 95 16.01 15.48 -22.56
N ALA A 96 16.11 14.60 -21.55
CA ALA A 96 17.38 14.19 -20.95
C ALA A 96 17.82 12.77 -21.36
N ALA A 97 17.17 12.13 -22.35
CA ALA A 97 17.65 10.90 -22.98
C ALA A 97 18.55 11.24 -24.16
N LYS A 98 19.82 10.79 -24.13
CA LYS A 98 20.81 11.08 -25.18
C LYS A 98 20.55 10.32 -26.46
N SER A 99 20.05 9.09 -26.36
CA SER A 99 19.81 8.15 -27.46
C SER A 99 18.47 7.48 -27.25
N PRO A 100 17.36 8.08 -27.64
CA PRO A 100 16.04 7.47 -27.50
C PRO A 100 16.00 6.06 -28.09
N ARG A 101 15.39 5.14 -27.39
CA ARG A 101 15.32 3.70 -27.73
C ARG A 101 13.87 3.21 -27.68
N GLU A 102 13.62 2.19 -28.45
CA GLU A 102 12.41 1.39 -28.35
C GLU A 102 12.80 -0.08 -28.25
N PHE A 103 12.21 -0.82 -27.31
CA PHE A 103 12.51 -2.19 -27.04
C PHE A 103 11.28 -3.06 -27.22
N THR A 104 11.45 -4.21 -27.88
CA THR A 104 10.51 -5.33 -27.81
C THR A 104 10.71 -6.11 -26.51
N TYR A 105 9.72 -6.92 -26.14
CA TYR A 105 9.85 -7.85 -25.01
C TYR A 105 11.07 -8.78 -25.16
N THR A 106 11.28 -9.33 -26.35
CA THR A 106 12.39 -10.26 -26.62
C THR A 106 13.74 -9.57 -26.50
N GLU A 107 13.88 -8.33 -26.97
CA GLU A 107 15.11 -7.55 -26.84
C GLU A 107 15.44 -7.28 -25.37
N LEU A 108 14.47 -6.90 -24.55
CA LEU A 108 14.69 -6.69 -23.11
C LEU A 108 15.21 -7.94 -22.42
N LEU A 109 14.64 -9.12 -22.73
CA LEU A 109 15.09 -10.38 -22.14
C LEU A 109 16.47 -10.82 -22.61
N ARG A 110 16.87 -10.45 -23.84
CA ARG A 110 18.18 -10.81 -24.39
C ARG A 110 19.29 -9.86 -23.96
N SER A 111 18.97 -8.57 -23.85
CA SER A 111 19.98 -7.52 -23.63
C SER A 111 20.27 -7.28 -22.15
N PHE A 112 19.35 -7.60 -21.27
CA PHE A 112 19.46 -7.27 -19.85
C PHE A 112 19.32 -8.50 -18.95
N ARG A 113 20.05 -8.49 -17.83
CA ARG A 113 19.99 -9.56 -16.84
C ARG A 113 18.68 -9.47 -16.05
N MET A 114 17.96 -10.58 -15.99
CA MET A 114 16.79 -10.72 -15.13
C MET A 114 17.18 -10.72 -13.65
N GLN A 115 16.41 -9.98 -12.83
CA GLN A 115 16.57 -9.86 -11.39
C GLN A 115 15.25 -10.20 -10.71
N GLU A 116 15.33 -10.60 -9.46
CA GLU A 116 14.15 -10.86 -8.62
C GLU A 116 14.19 -10.00 -7.37
N VAL A 117 13.02 -9.53 -6.94
CA VAL A 117 12.83 -8.85 -5.66
C VAL A 117 11.51 -9.29 -5.01
N ALA A 118 11.58 -9.72 -3.76
CA ALA A 118 10.39 -9.95 -2.94
C ALA A 118 9.94 -8.61 -2.35
N ALA A 119 8.72 -8.18 -2.66
CA ALA A 119 8.25 -6.87 -2.22
C ALA A 119 6.74 -6.80 -2.07
N VAL A 120 6.30 -6.06 -1.06
CA VAL A 120 4.90 -5.66 -0.87
C VAL A 120 4.55 -4.58 -1.89
N ASN A 121 3.51 -4.83 -2.68
CA ASN A 121 2.83 -3.84 -3.48
C ASN A 121 1.57 -3.40 -2.73
N GLN A 122 1.52 -2.15 -2.28
CA GLN A 122 0.41 -1.60 -1.49
C GLN A 122 -0.14 -0.34 -2.11
N CYS A 123 -1.45 -0.30 -2.37
CA CYS A 123 -2.15 0.93 -2.78
C CYS A 123 -1.96 2.03 -1.74
N SER A 124 -1.70 3.26 -2.19
CA SER A 124 -1.56 4.43 -1.29
C SER A 124 -2.77 4.63 -0.37
N GLY A 125 -3.96 4.28 -0.86
CA GLY A 125 -5.22 4.36 -0.11
C GLY A 125 -5.60 3.09 0.65
N ASN A 126 -4.73 2.12 0.82
CA ASN A 126 -5.04 0.94 1.63
C ASN A 126 -5.52 1.37 3.03
N ARG A 127 -6.61 0.79 3.51
CA ARG A 127 -7.31 1.15 4.77
C ARG A 127 -8.02 2.52 4.75
N ARG A 128 -8.25 3.16 3.58
CA ARG A 128 -9.01 4.42 3.50
C ARG A 128 -10.42 4.27 4.08
N GLY A 129 -11.08 3.13 3.92
CA GLY A 129 -12.39 2.86 4.50
C GLY A 129 -12.43 2.88 6.03
N LEU A 130 -11.28 2.90 6.71
CA LEU A 130 -11.16 2.98 8.18
C LEU A 130 -11.02 4.43 8.68
N PHE A 131 -11.00 5.42 7.80
CA PHE A 131 -10.99 6.83 8.21
C PHE A 131 -12.37 7.24 8.71
N ALA A 132 -12.44 7.87 9.87
CA ALA A 132 -13.64 8.47 10.42
C ALA A 132 -13.32 9.92 10.83
N PRO A 133 -13.97 10.93 10.23
CA PRO A 133 -14.95 10.83 9.15
C PRO A 133 -14.34 10.31 7.84
N HIS A 134 -15.20 9.79 6.96
CA HIS A 134 -14.78 9.29 5.65
C HIS A 134 -14.15 10.38 4.78
N VAL A 135 -13.21 9.96 3.95
CA VAL A 135 -12.60 10.81 2.93
C VAL A 135 -12.87 10.24 1.52
N PRO A 136 -12.90 11.08 0.47
CA PRO A 136 -13.16 10.63 -0.90
C PRO A 136 -12.15 9.60 -1.42
N GLY A 137 -12.60 8.78 -2.36
CA GLY A 137 -11.81 7.75 -3.02
C GLY A 137 -12.33 6.34 -2.75
N VAL A 138 -11.68 5.32 -3.31
CA VAL A 138 -12.08 3.92 -3.10
C VAL A 138 -11.93 3.56 -1.63
N GLN A 139 -13.00 3.10 -1.02
CA GLN A 139 -13.06 2.76 0.41
C GLN A 139 -12.46 1.37 0.66
N TRP A 140 -11.14 1.29 0.54
CA TRP A 140 -10.38 0.09 0.78
C TRP A 140 -10.42 -0.33 2.25
N GLY A 141 -10.58 -1.65 2.49
CA GLY A 141 -10.28 -2.26 3.78
C GLY A 141 -8.78 -2.55 3.89
N TYR A 142 -8.44 -3.74 4.31
CA TYR A 142 -7.06 -4.16 4.55
C TYR A 142 -6.35 -4.74 3.33
N GLY A 143 -7.09 -5.13 2.29
CA GLY A 143 -6.64 -6.02 1.23
C GLY A 143 -6.19 -5.33 -0.06
N ALA A 144 -6.04 -3.99 -0.09
CA ALA A 144 -5.49 -3.30 -1.26
C ALA A 144 -3.95 -3.42 -1.30
N MET A 145 -3.45 -4.63 -1.10
CA MET A 145 -2.04 -4.97 -1.06
C MET A 145 -1.80 -6.45 -1.34
N GLY A 146 -0.54 -6.80 -1.56
CA GLY A 146 -0.05 -8.17 -1.63
C GLY A 146 1.47 -8.19 -1.63
N ASN A 147 2.06 -9.31 -1.21
CA ASN A 147 3.49 -9.58 -1.27
C ASN A 147 3.77 -10.58 -2.37
N ALA A 148 4.76 -10.33 -3.21
CA ALA A 148 5.12 -11.25 -4.30
C ALA A 148 6.61 -11.19 -4.61
N VAL A 149 7.11 -12.22 -5.28
CA VAL A 149 8.39 -12.17 -5.98
C VAL A 149 8.15 -11.57 -7.37
N TRP A 150 8.77 -10.43 -7.62
CA TRP A 150 8.71 -9.73 -8.89
C TRP A 150 10.00 -10.01 -9.67
N ARG A 151 9.88 -10.40 -10.94
CA ARG A 151 11.02 -10.72 -11.78
C ARG A 151 10.99 -9.91 -13.07
N GLY A 152 12.13 -9.28 -13.39
CA GLY A 152 12.27 -8.40 -14.54
C GLY A 152 13.68 -7.91 -14.72
N VAL A 153 13.86 -6.87 -15.53
CA VAL A 153 15.13 -6.20 -15.75
C VAL A 153 15.24 -4.95 -14.90
N ARG A 154 16.44 -4.53 -14.51
CA ARG A 154 16.63 -3.29 -13.77
C ARG A 154 16.25 -2.10 -14.63
N LEU A 155 15.47 -1.18 -14.07
CA LEU A 155 15.17 0.08 -14.74
C LEU A 155 16.44 0.86 -15.08
N LYS A 156 17.39 0.88 -14.15
CA LYS A 156 18.71 1.51 -14.33
C LYS A 156 19.41 1.06 -15.62
N ASP A 157 19.51 -0.25 -15.85
CA ASP A 157 20.24 -0.79 -16.99
C ASP A 157 19.59 -0.36 -18.33
N VAL A 158 18.25 -0.35 -18.36
CA VAL A 158 17.48 0.09 -19.54
C VAL A 158 17.63 1.60 -19.80
N LEU A 159 17.68 2.41 -18.74
CA LEU A 159 17.90 3.87 -18.84
C LEU A 159 19.35 4.16 -19.29
N GLU A 160 20.35 3.44 -18.80
CA GLU A 160 21.75 3.58 -19.18
C GLU A 160 21.97 3.27 -20.66
N GLU A 161 21.25 2.29 -21.24
CA GLU A 161 21.28 1.98 -22.67
C GLU A 161 20.76 3.14 -23.54
N ALA A 162 19.75 3.88 -23.05
CA ALA A 162 19.25 5.09 -23.71
C ALA A 162 20.17 6.31 -23.47
N GLY A 163 21.10 6.20 -22.54
CA GLY A 163 22.00 7.28 -22.12
C GLY A 163 21.27 8.39 -21.37
N ILE A 164 21.71 8.64 -20.15
CA ILE A 164 21.15 9.68 -19.27
C ILE A 164 22.03 10.93 -19.39
N ALA A 165 21.44 12.09 -19.67
CA ALA A 165 22.13 13.38 -19.64
C ALA A 165 22.40 13.80 -18.19
N ALA A 166 23.45 14.64 -17.99
CA ALA A 166 23.77 15.17 -16.66
C ALA A 166 22.65 16.09 -16.09
N SER A 167 21.79 16.61 -16.96
CA SER A 167 20.62 17.43 -16.58
C SER A 167 19.41 16.61 -16.13
N ALA A 168 19.48 15.26 -16.19
CA ALA A 168 18.35 14.42 -15.84
C ALA A 168 17.98 14.58 -14.34
N LEU A 169 16.71 14.82 -14.09
CA LEU A 169 16.16 15.04 -12.74
C LEU A 169 15.18 13.95 -12.32
N GLU A 170 14.29 13.56 -13.22
CA GLU A 170 13.22 12.60 -12.98
C GLU A 170 13.05 11.64 -14.16
N VAL A 171 12.38 10.52 -13.90
CA VAL A 171 11.93 9.56 -14.93
C VAL A 171 10.43 9.42 -14.83
N GLY A 172 9.71 9.93 -15.82
CA GLY A 172 8.28 9.70 -16.00
C GLY A 172 8.02 8.29 -16.52
N ALA A 173 6.98 7.65 -16.03
CA ALA A 173 6.54 6.33 -16.46
C ALA A 173 5.06 6.39 -16.84
N ASP A 174 4.72 5.82 -17.99
CA ASP A 174 3.40 5.82 -18.59
C ASP A 174 3.00 4.42 -19.04
N GLY A 175 1.73 4.09 -18.88
CA GLY A 175 1.14 2.81 -19.27
C GLY A 175 0.31 2.93 -20.55
N ALA A 176 -0.24 1.81 -21.00
CA ALA A 176 -1.16 1.75 -22.14
C ALA A 176 -2.62 2.03 -21.76
N ASP A 177 -2.92 2.32 -20.49
CA ASP A 177 -4.27 2.67 -20.05
C ASP A 177 -4.56 4.14 -20.41
N LEU A 178 -5.61 4.34 -21.16
CA LEU A 178 -5.98 5.66 -21.65
C LEU A 178 -7.03 6.32 -20.75
N PRO A 179 -6.96 7.64 -20.56
CA PRO A 179 -7.95 8.38 -19.82
C PRO A 179 -9.32 8.30 -20.48
N THR A 180 -10.36 8.30 -19.65
CA THR A 180 -11.73 8.43 -20.13
C THR A 180 -12.07 9.90 -20.33
N LEU A 181 -12.52 10.26 -21.54
CA LEU A 181 -12.89 11.64 -21.91
C LEU A 181 -11.73 12.63 -21.71
N THR A 182 -11.94 13.66 -20.88
CA THR A 182 -10.99 14.75 -20.62
C THR A 182 -10.17 14.57 -19.35
N GLY A 183 -10.19 13.37 -18.74
CA GLY A 183 -9.42 13.09 -17.53
C GLY A 183 -7.90 13.10 -17.77
N PRO A 184 -7.08 13.39 -16.74
CA PRO A 184 -5.64 13.33 -16.86
C PRO A 184 -5.16 11.88 -17.00
N ASP A 185 -4.25 11.64 -17.94
CA ASP A 185 -3.59 10.36 -18.13
C ASP A 185 -2.77 9.96 -16.89
N PHE A 186 -2.70 8.63 -16.61
CA PHE A 186 -2.07 8.13 -15.40
C PHE A 186 -0.55 7.99 -15.59
N VAL A 187 0.14 9.10 -15.59
CA VAL A 187 1.59 9.18 -15.61
C VAL A 187 2.12 9.49 -14.21
N LYS A 188 3.19 8.79 -13.81
CA LYS A 188 3.92 9.06 -12.57
C LYS A 188 5.39 9.26 -12.87
N SER A 189 6.09 10.06 -12.07
CA SER A 189 7.53 10.16 -12.16
C SER A 189 8.23 9.68 -10.89
N LEU A 190 9.47 9.28 -11.03
CA LEU A 190 10.41 8.95 -9.97
C LEU A 190 11.56 9.98 -10.00
N PRO A 191 12.10 10.39 -8.86
CA PRO A 191 13.37 11.11 -8.84
C PRO A 191 14.46 10.20 -9.41
N LEU A 192 15.43 10.77 -10.07
CA LEU A 192 16.45 10.00 -10.80
C LEU A 192 17.15 8.97 -9.92
N TRP A 193 17.48 9.32 -8.66
CA TRP A 193 18.12 8.40 -7.73
C TRP A 193 17.26 7.14 -7.45
N LYS A 194 15.92 7.27 -7.40
CA LYS A 194 15.01 6.12 -7.20
C LYS A 194 14.82 5.32 -8.48
N ALA A 195 14.83 5.97 -9.64
CA ALA A 195 14.82 5.28 -10.92
C ALA A 195 16.11 4.45 -11.15
N LEU A 196 17.24 4.92 -10.63
CA LEU A 196 18.55 4.24 -10.72
C LEU A 196 18.83 3.28 -9.54
N ASP A 197 17.89 3.14 -8.60
CA ASP A 197 17.99 2.17 -7.51
C ASP A 197 18.07 0.74 -8.10
N ALA A 198 19.01 -0.06 -7.60
CA ALA A 198 19.28 -1.41 -8.09
C ALA A 198 18.08 -2.37 -7.96
N ASP A 199 17.15 -2.07 -7.06
CA ASP A 199 15.95 -2.88 -6.80
C ASP A 199 14.72 -2.39 -7.59
N THR A 200 14.81 -1.23 -8.31
CA THR A 200 13.73 -0.75 -9.18
C THR A 200 13.74 -1.51 -10.50
N LEU A 201 12.63 -2.20 -10.82
CA LEU A 201 12.55 -3.12 -11.95
C LEU A 201 11.46 -2.74 -12.95
N ILE A 202 11.67 -3.11 -14.20
CA ILE A 202 10.63 -3.35 -15.20
C ILE A 202 10.32 -4.85 -15.10
N ALA A 203 9.23 -5.20 -14.41
CA ALA A 203 8.89 -6.59 -14.15
C ALA A 203 7.94 -7.14 -15.20
N PHE A 204 8.15 -8.39 -15.57
CA PHE A 204 7.34 -9.18 -16.51
C PHE A 204 6.63 -10.33 -15.83
N GLU A 205 7.13 -10.76 -14.67
CA GLU A 205 6.64 -11.91 -13.93
C GLU A 205 6.32 -11.54 -12.46
N MET A 206 5.37 -12.27 -11.91
CA MET A 206 4.97 -12.22 -10.51
C MET A 206 4.82 -13.66 -10.00
N ASN A 207 5.57 -14.02 -8.95
CA ASN A 207 5.61 -15.38 -8.37
C ASN A 207 5.88 -16.47 -9.41
N GLY A 208 6.81 -16.23 -10.36
CA GLY A 208 7.23 -17.21 -11.38
C GLY A 208 6.30 -17.34 -12.59
N GLU A 209 5.22 -16.55 -12.67
CA GLU A 209 4.28 -16.53 -13.80
C GLU A 209 4.30 -15.17 -14.49
N LEU A 210 4.00 -15.14 -15.79
CA LEU A 210 3.79 -13.87 -16.50
C LEU A 210 2.70 -13.06 -15.82
N LEU A 211 2.87 -11.74 -15.82
CA LEU A 211 1.87 -10.83 -15.28
C LEU A 211 0.50 -11.07 -15.93
N SER A 212 -0.55 -11.15 -15.13
CA SER A 212 -1.91 -11.12 -15.66
C SER A 212 -2.25 -9.70 -16.17
N ARG A 213 -3.25 -9.57 -17.04
CA ARG A 213 -3.75 -8.25 -17.48
C ARG A 213 -4.16 -7.37 -16.31
N TRP A 214 -4.68 -7.96 -15.24
CA TRP A 214 -5.10 -7.27 -14.02
C TRP A 214 -3.94 -6.67 -13.24
N ASN A 215 -2.78 -7.30 -13.32
CA ASN A 215 -1.57 -6.94 -12.57
C ASN A 215 -0.50 -6.24 -13.44
N GLY A 216 -0.81 -5.90 -14.70
CA GLY A 216 0.00 -5.01 -15.52
C GLY A 216 0.75 -5.67 -16.67
N PHE A 217 0.22 -6.78 -17.23
CA PHE A 217 0.75 -7.41 -18.45
C PHE A 217 0.94 -6.40 -19.58
N PRO A 218 2.00 -6.49 -20.42
CA PRO A 218 3.09 -7.48 -20.31
C PRO A 218 4.23 -7.03 -19.40
N ALA A 219 4.30 -5.76 -19.04
CA ALA A 219 5.33 -5.19 -18.18
C ALA A 219 4.77 -4.17 -17.22
N ARG A 220 5.34 -4.09 -16.03
CA ARG A 220 5.04 -3.05 -15.06
C ARG A 220 6.29 -2.50 -14.40
N LEU A 221 6.24 -1.26 -13.97
CA LEU A 221 7.24 -0.71 -13.08
C LEU A 221 7.05 -1.27 -11.67
N VAL A 222 8.13 -1.71 -11.04
CA VAL A 222 8.21 -2.17 -9.65
C VAL A 222 9.17 -1.25 -8.90
N VAL A 223 8.67 -0.57 -7.86
CA VAL A 223 9.41 0.41 -7.06
C VAL A 223 9.35 -0.02 -5.59
N PRO A 224 10.21 -0.96 -5.16
CA PRO A 224 10.13 -1.57 -3.85
C PRO A 224 10.22 -0.54 -2.73
N GLY A 225 9.41 -0.76 -1.68
CA GLY A 225 9.32 0.12 -0.53
C GLY A 225 8.45 1.36 -0.71
N TRP A 226 8.10 1.72 -1.97
CA TRP A 226 7.20 2.83 -2.27
C TRP A 226 5.79 2.35 -2.56
N THR A 227 4.80 3.21 -2.29
CA THR A 227 3.40 2.89 -2.55
C THR A 227 3.12 2.60 -4.02
N ALA A 228 2.14 1.75 -4.29
CA ALA A 228 1.83 1.21 -5.62
C ALA A 228 1.43 2.26 -6.67
N THR A 229 1.22 3.51 -6.28
CA THR A 229 0.98 4.59 -7.25
C THR A 229 2.16 4.80 -8.22
N TYR A 230 3.39 4.43 -7.81
CA TYR A 230 4.59 4.48 -8.65
C TYR A 230 4.82 3.22 -9.48
N TRP A 231 4.07 2.16 -9.23
CA TRP A 231 4.23 0.88 -9.90
C TRP A 231 3.33 0.83 -11.14
N VAL A 232 3.63 1.69 -12.13
CA VAL A 232 2.84 1.84 -13.36
C VAL A 232 2.70 0.51 -14.07
N LYS A 233 1.45 0.17 -14.44
CA LYS A 233 1.05 -1.09 -15.07
C LYS A 233 0.96 -0.94 -16.60
N ALA A 234 1.08 -2.07 -17.32
CA ALA A 234 1.04 -2.07 -18.78
C ALA A 234 1.98 -1.00 -19.36
N LEU A 235 3.19 -0.94 -18.79
CA LEU A 235 4.21 0.09 -19.06
C LEU A 235 4.57 0.13 -20.54
N THR A 236 4.49 1.30 -21.17
CA THR A 236 4.82 1.51 -22.59
C THR A 236 5.83 2.62 -22.81
N GLU A 237 5.95 3.56 -21.87
CA GLU A 237 6.89 4.66 -22.03
C GLU A 237 7.61 5.02 -20.74
N LEU A 238 8.90 5.36 -20.91
CA LEU A 238 9.77 5.98 -19.91
C LEU A 238 10.31 7.30 -20.48
N ARG A 239 10.10 8.41 -19.76
CA ARG A 239 10.54 9.74 -20.16
C ARG A 239 11.61 10.25 -19.21
N VAL A 240 12.86 10.37 -19.67
CA VAL A 240 13.93 10.97 -18.89
C VAL A 240 13.79 12.50 -18.97
N LEU A 241 13.52 13.13 -17.83
CA LEU A 241 13.15 14.55 -17.71
C LEU A 241 14.30 15.36 -17.12
N ASP A 242 14.48 16.60 -17.63
CA ASP A 242 15.43 17.60 -17.15
C ASP A 242 14.80 18.67 -16.25
N ARG A 243 13.53 18.48 -15.91
CA ARG A 243 12.74 19.36 -15.03
C ARG A 243 11.75 18.52 -14.21
N PRO A 244 11.22 19.04 -13.07
CA PRO A 244 10.18 18.38 -12.29
C PRO A 244 8.95 18.06 -13.16
N PHE A 245 8.41 16.85 -12.98
CA PHE A 245 7.21 16.42 -13.68
C PHE A 245 5.99 17.19 -13.15
N ASP A 246 5.24 17.83 -14.03
CA ASP A 246 4.09 18.69 -13.69
C ASP A 246 2.72 18.02 -13.86
N GLY A 247 2.68 16.71 -14.11
CA GLY A 247 1.45 15.97 -14.33
C GLY A 247 0.58 15.85 -13.08
N PHE A 248 -0.74 15.81 -13.28
CA PHE A 248 -1.78 15.83 -12.24
C PHE A 248 -1.53 14.82 -11.12
N TRP A 249 -1.17 13.57 -11.47
CA TRP A 249 -1.04 12.48 -10.51
C TRP A 249 0.20 12.55 -9.59
N LEU A 250 1.05 13.55 -9.78
CA LEU A 250 2.17 13.85 -8.88
C LEU A 250 2.07 15.24 -8.27
N LYS A 251 1.76 16.25 -9.10
CA LYS A 251 1.72 17.65 -8.68
C LYS A 251 0.47 17.97 -7.85
N THR A 252 -0.66 17.31 -8.13
CA THR A 252 -1.96 17.59 -7.49
C THR A 252 -2.45 16.43 -6.64
N ALA A 253 -2.45 15.21 -7.19
CA ALA A 253 -2.91 14.01 -6.50
C ALA A 253 -1.74 13.23 -5.87
N TYR A 254 -2.07 12.31 -4.96
CA TYR A 254 -1.09 11.48 -4.23
C TYR A 254 -0.09 12.29 -3.41
N ARG A 255 -0.59 13.28 -2.69
CA ARG A 255 0.18 14.14 -1.80
C ARG A 255 -0.33 14.06 -0.36
N VAL A 256 0.54 14.32 0.60
CA VAL A 256 0.24 14.34 2.03
C VAL A 256 0.72 15.65 2.66
N PRO A 257 0.03 16.17 3.69
CA PRO A 257 0.44 17.37 4.41
C PRO A 257 1.80 17.18 5.10
N MET A 258 2.76 18.06 4.86
CA MET A 258 4.11 17.98 5.45
C MET A 258 4.14 18.13 6.96
N ASN A 259 3.27 18.95 7.52
CA ASN A 259 3.16 19.13 8.96
C ASN A 259 2.70 17.85 9.72
N LEU A 260 2.10 16.89 9.01
CA LEU A 260 1.63 15.63 9.59
C LEU A 260 2.57 14.45 9.31
N PHE A 261 3.28 14.47 8.19
CA PHE A 261 4.06 13.32 7.72
C PHE A 261 5.54 13.63 7.46
N GLY A 262 5.93 14.90 7.57
CA GLY A 262 7.25 15.38 7.19
C GLY A 262 7.47 15.35 5.66
N PRO A 263 8.59 15.87 5.16
CA PRO A 263 8.93 15.87 3.75
C PRO A 263 9.14 14.44 3.25
N SER A 264 8.84 14.22 1.97
CA SER A 264 9.27 13.01 1.27
C SER A 264 10.73 13.17 0.84
N SER A 265 11.34 12.08 0.37
CA SER A 265 12.66 12.14 -0.25
C SER A 265 12.60 12.53 -1.74
N PHE A 266 11.58 13.28 -2.16
CA PHE A 266 11.34 13.70 -3.53
C PHE A 266 11.46 15.24 -3.64
N GLU A 267 12.63 15.77 -3.35
CA GLU A 267 12.93 17.18 -3.15
C GLU A 267 12.39 18.11 -4.27
N SER A 268 12.46 17.67 -5.55
CA SER A 268 11.94 18.45 -6.67
C SER A 268 10.42 18.66 -6.68
N GLN A 269 9.69 17.92 -5.85
CA GLN A 269 8.22 17.93 -5.76
C GLN A 269 7.70 18.32 -4.39
N ASP A 270 8.57 18.48 -3.39
CA ASP A 270 8.18 18.92 -2.06
C ASP A 270 7.88 20.42 -2.05
N THR A 271 6.87 20.81 -1.28
CA THR A 271 6.48 22.20 -1.03
C THR A 271 6.32 22.44 0.46
N ASP A 272 6.16 23.69 0.88
CA ASP A 272 5.98 24.05 2.30
C ASP A 272 4.67 23.46 2.94
N HIS A 273 3.73 23.05 2.10
CA HIS A 273 2.43 22.58 2.55
C HIS A 273 2.23 21.08 2.44
N ASN A 274 2.75 20.48 1.40
CA ASN A 274 2.58 19.06 1.11
C ASN A 274 3.72 18.49 0.26
N SER A 275 3.84 17.17 0.30
CA SER A 275 4.80 16.43 -0.49
C SER A 275 4.16 15.19 -1.13
N PRO A 276 4.74 14.62 -2.20
CA PRO A 276 4.27 13.36 -2.76
C PRO A 276 4.32 12.25 -1.73
N ILE A 277 3.30 11.39 -1.71
CA ILE A 277 3.37 10.16 -0.96
C ILE A 277 4.41 9.24 -1.61
N THR A 278 5.36 8.72 -0.85
CA THR A 278 6.43 7.84 -1.36
C THR A 278 6.50 6.51 -0.60
N ALA A 279 7.30 6.44 0.45
CA ALA A 279 7.55 5.21 1.19
C ALA A 279 6.31 4.69 1.92
N ILE A 280 6.16 3.37 1.94
CA ILE A 280 5.17 2.67 2.76
C ILE A 280 5.52 2.87 4.24
N ARG A 281 4.55 3.22 5.05
CA ARG A 281 4.70 3.33 6.51
C ARG A 281 4.67 1.95 7.15
N VAL A 282 5.44 1.77 8.24
CA VAL A 282 5.43 0.54 9.03
C VAL A 282 4.02 0.18 9.47
N ASN A 283 3.66 -1.09 9.32
CA ASN A 283 2.31 -1.58 9.58
C ASN A 283 2.30 -3.05 9.97
N SER A 284 1.23 -3.49 10.62
CA SER A 284 0.94 -4.89 10.89
C SER A 284 -0.55 -5.19 10.72
N LEU A 285 -0.87 -6.45 10.55
CA LEU A 285 -2.22 -6.94 10.32
C LEU A 285 -2.35 -8.33 10.94
N PHE A 286 -3.40 -8.57 11.72
CA PHE A 286 -3.83 -9.92 12.07
C PHE A 286 -4.39 -10.64 10.85
N VAL A 287 -3.98 -11.87 10.65
CA VAL A 287 -4.50 -12.76 9.60
C VAL A 287 -5.44 -13.79 10.21
N ASP A 288 -5.10 -14.26 11.40
CA ASP A 288 -5.89 -15.20 12.20
C ASP A 288 -5.69 -14.86 13.70
N PRO A 289 -6.76 -14.74 14.50
CA PRO A 289 -8.16 -14.95 14.16
C PRO A 289 -8.76 -13.81 13.32
N ALA A 290 -9.84 -14.11 12.61
CA ALA A 290 -10.68 -13.08 12.02
C ALA A 290 -11.41 -12.29 13.12
N PRO A 291 -11.77 -11.01 12.89
CA PRO A 291 -12.60 -10.25 13.82
C PRO A 291 -13.91 -10.98 14.16
N GLY A 292 -14.26 -11.04 15.44
CA GLY A 292 -15.45 -11.74 15.95
C GLY A 292 -15.31 -13.27 16.04
N ALA A 293 -14.12 -13.83 15.82
CA ALA A 293 -13.91 -15.28 15.97
C ALA A 293 -14.16 -15.74 17.41
N THR A 294 -14.61 -16.99 17.56
CA THR A 294 -14.73 -17.63 18.87
C THR A 294 -13.49 -18.46 19.17
N LEU A 295 -12.89 -18.22 20.34
CA LEU A 295 -11.72 -18.96 20.84
C LEU A 295 -12.09 -19.69 22.13
N GLU A 296 -11.73 -20.97 22.24
CA GLU A 296 -12.04 -21.78 23.42
C GLU A 296 -11.26 -21.34 24.65
N VAL A 297 -11.95 -21.04 25.75
CA VAL A 297 -11.35 -20.77 27.05
C VAL A 297 -10.52 -21.95 27.52
N GLY A 298 -9.34 -21.65 28.05
CA GLY A 298 -8.46 -22.71 28.57
C GLY A 298 -7.69 -23.50 27.52
N LYS A 299 -7.94 -23.30 26.21
CA LYS A 299 -7.19 -23.89 25.10
C LYS A 299 -6.14 -22.94 24.58
N GLN A 300 -5.04 -23.50 24.10
CA GLN A 300 -3.97 -22.72 23.46
C GLN A 300 -4.30 -22.46 22.00
N HIS A 301 -4.23 -21.18 21.60
CA HIS A 301 -4.48 -20.74 20.24
C HIS A 301 -3.21 -20.09 19.66
N GLU A 302 -2.89 -20.42 18.41
CA GLU A 302 -1.86 -19.71 17.66
C GLU A 302 -2.51 -18.52 16.92
N ILE A 303 -1.93 -17.36 17.10
CA ILE A 303 -2.32 -16.13 16.41
C ILE A 303 -1.29 -15.85 15.31
N LEU A 304 -1.77 -15.54 14.12
CA LEU A 304 -0.96 -15.25 12.95
C LEU A 304 -1.21 -13.83 12.45
N GLY A 305 -0.15 -13.15 12.08
CA GLY A 305 -0.24 -11.89 11.36
C GLY A 305 0.94 -11.65 10.43
N ILE A 306 0.90 -10.50 9.77
CA ILE A 306 1.97 -9.99 8.89
C ILE A 306 2.37 -8.58 9.32
N ALA A 307 3.63 -8.21 9.07
CA ALA A 307 4.14 -6.86 9.29
C ALA A 307 5.07 -6.47 8.14
N TRP A 308 5.07 -5.19 7.77
CA TRP A 308 5.84 -4.65 6.65
C TRP A 308 6.15 -3.17 6.83
N ASP A 309 7.08 -2.65 6.02
CA ASP A 309 7.44 -1.24 6.00
C ASP A 309 7.96 -0.78 4.62
N GLY A 310 8.52 0.41 4.54
CA GLY A 310 9.08 1.03 3.34
C GLY A 310 10.49 0.55 2.96
N GLY A 311 11.01 -0.54 3.55
CA GLY A 311 12.29 -1.14 3.17
C GLY A 311 13.42 -0.97 4.18
N ALA A 312 13.20 -0.38 5.35
CA ALA A 312 14.15 -0.49 6.46
C ALA A 312 14.14 -1.90 7.05
N GLY A 313 13.00 -2.59 6.93
CA GLY A 313 12.75 -3.94 7.42
C GLY A 313 12.15 -3.97 8.83
N VAL A 314 11.25 -4.90 9.06
CA VAL A 314 10.56 -5.09 10.34
C VAL A 314 11.57 -5.55 11.40
N ARG A 315 11.67 -4.79 12.50
CA ARG A 315 12.52 -5.10 13.66
C ARG A 315 11.82 -6.07 14.59
N ARG A 316 10.59 -5.73 15.03
CA ARG A 316 9.77 -6.53 15.92
C ARG A 316 8.29 -6.25 15.75
N VAL A 317 7.47 -7.16 16.23
CA VAL A 317 6.03 -6.97 16.42
C VAL A 317 5.71 -7.27 17.87
N GLU A 318 4.92 -6.41 18.48
CA GLU A 318 4.46 -6.54 19.86
C GLU A 318 2.93 -6.72 19.87
N TRP A 319 2.42 -7.48 20.84
CA TRP A 319 0.99 -7.72 21.03
C TRP A 319 0.58 -7.44 22.46
N SER A 320 -0.72 -7.13 22.67
CA SER A 320 -1.30 -6.81 23.96
C SER A 320 -2.71 -7.39 24.09
N LEU A 321 -3.09 -7.75 25.32
CA LEU A 321 -4.42 -8.23 25.71
C LEU A 321 -5.15 -7.26 26.66
N ASP A 322 -4.51 -6.19 27.08
CA ASP A 322 -4.95 -5.28 28.13
C ASP A 322 -5.08 -3.83 27.65
N GLY A 323 -5.45 -3.70 26.36
CA GLY A 323 -5.66 -2.37 25.76
C GLY A 323 -4.38 -1.60 25.46
N GLY A 324 -3.21 -2.26 25.49
CA GLY A 324 -1.91 -1.63 25.25
C GLY A 324 -1.17 -1.22 26.53
N ALA A 325 -1.66 -1.60 27.71
CA ALA A 325 -0.97 -1.31 28.97
C ALA A 325 0.34 -2.12 29.08
N ASN A 326 0.30 -3.39 28.64
CA ASN A 326 1.49 -4.24 28.57
C ASN A 326 1.64 -4.83 27.17
N TRP A 327 2.88 -4.85 26.68
CA TRP A 327 3.23 -5.37 25.38
C TRP A 327 4.20 -6.54 25.51
N ARG A 328 3.99 -7.57 24.69
CA ARG A 328 4.85 -8.75 24.59
C ARG A 328 5.29 -8.93 23.15
N GLU A 329 6.51 -9.41 22.93
CA GLU A 329 7.05 -9.60 21.60
C GLU A 329 6.49 -10.87 20.95
N ALA A 330 6.11 -10.77 19.68
CA ALA A 330 5.71 -11.90 18.85
C ALA A 330 6.94 -12.51 18.16
N THR A 331 6.88 -13.81 17.85
CA THR A 331 7.92 -14.48 17.07
C THR A 331 7.80 -14.11 15.61
N LEU A 332 8.85 -13.52 15.03
CA LEU A 332 8.92 -13.23 13.61
C LEU A 332 9.25 -14.49 12.80
N GLY A 333 8.56 -14.67 11.67
CA GLY A 333 8.82 -15.72 10.70
C GLY A 333 10.06 -15.44 9.84
N ARG A 334 10.19 -16.19 8.75
CA ARG A 334 11.30 -16.08 7.80
C ARG A 334 11.42 -14.66 7.25
N ASP A 335 12.64 -14.17 7.12
CA ASP A 335 12.94 -12.92 6.43
C ASP A 335 12.99 -13.18 4.92
N LEU A 336 12.04 -12.63 4.19
CA LEU A 336 11.91 -12.80 2.73
C LEU A 336 12.61 -11.67 1.96
N GLY A 337 13.23 -10.74 2.68
CA GLY A 337 13.88 -9.56 2.12
C GLY A 337 13.29 -8.26 2.68
N ARG A 338 14.08 -7.19 2.57
CA ARG A 338 13.80 -5.89 3.20
C ARG A 338 12.48 -5.22 2.78
N TYR A 339 11.95 -5.57 1.61
CA TYR A 339 10.71 -4.98 1.08
C TYR A 339 9.50 -5.91 1.17
N ALA A 340 9.72 -7.16 1.59
CA ALA A 340 8.66 -8.13 1.79
C ALA A 340 8.07 -7.99 3.19
N TRP A 341 6.85 -8.46 3.36
CA TRP A 341 6.33 -8.60 4.71
C TRP A 341 7.01 -9.76 5.46
N ARG A 342 6.95 -9.69 6.78
CA ARG A 342 7.29 -10.81 7.66
C ARG A 342 6.03 -11.31 8.33
N GLN A 343 5.81 -12.61 8.32
CA GLN A 343 4.82 -13.23 9.19
C GLN A 343 5.28 -13.11 10.64
N TRP A 344 4.34 -12.99 11.55
CA TRP A 344 4.59 -13.06 12.98
C TRP A 344 3.55 -13.91 13.66
N ARG A 345 3.92 -14.54 14.79
CA ARG A 345 3.08 -15.48 15.53
C ARG A 345 3.29 -15.31 17.00
N PHE A 346 2.24 -15.59 17.78
CA PHE A 346 2.33 -15.86 19.20
C PHE A 346 1.27 -16.87 19.60
N GLN A 347 1.46 -17.46 20.76
CA GLN A 347 0.49 -18.36 21.33
C GLN A 347 -0.03 -17.77 22.63
N PHE A 348 -1.34 -17.87 22.84
CA PHE A 348 -1.95 -17.51 24.10
C PHE A 348 -3.16 -18.39 24.40
N LYS A 349 -3.59 -18.32 25.65
CA LYS A 349 -4.67 -19.10 26.19
C LYS A 349 -5.67 -18.16 26.84
N PRO A 350 -6.90 -17.97 26.30
CA PRO A 350 -7.92 -17.19 26.96
C PRO A 350 -8.22 -17.74 28.35
N ALA A 351 -8.17 -16.89 29.37
CA ALA A 351 -8.39 -17.31 30.75
C ALA A 351 -9.84 -17.14 31.20
N LEU A 352 -10.56 -16.21 30.60
CA LEU A 352 -11.92 -15.82 30.98
C LEU A 352 -12.81 -15.80 29.75
N ALA A 353 -14.07 -16.24 29.94
CA ALA A 353 -15.12 -16.10 28.92
C ALA A 353 -15.53 -14.64 28.72
N GLY A 354 -16.04 -14.31 27.53
CA GLY A 354 -16.54 -12.98 27.19
C GLY A 354 -15.85 -12.37 25.98
N MET A 355 -16.15 -11.11 25.71
CA MET A 355 -15.53 -10.34 24.63
C MET A 355 -14.20 -9.78 25.07
N HIS A 356 -13.19 -9.96 24.24
CA HIS A 356 -11.83 -9.50 24.46
C HIS A 356 -11.24 -8.90 23.18
N THR A 357 -10.20 -8.08 23.33
CA THR A 357 -9.53 -7.43 22.21
C THR A 357 -8.04 -7.78 22.17
N LEU A 358 -7.57 -8.19 21.01
CA LEU A 358 -6.15 -8.32 20.68
C LEU A 358 -5.66 -7.03 20.01
N LEU A 359 -4.46 -6.56 20.40
CA LEU A 359 -3.75 -5.48 19.72
C LEU A 359 -2.41 -6.00 19.20
N ALA A 360 -1.97 -5.50 18.04
CA ALA A 360 -0.61 -5.71 17.56
C ALA A 360 -0.05 -4.44 16.93
N ARG A 361 1.25 -4.19 17.19
CA ARG A 361 2.00 -3.09 16.58
C ARG A 361 3.36 -3.55 16.09
N ALA A 362 3.79 -3.04 14.95
CA ALA A 362 5.11 -3.28 14.38
C ALA A 362 6.03 -2.10 14.58
N GLN A 363 7.32 -2.39 14.76
CA GLN A 363 8.42 -1.44 14.72
C GLN A 363 9.38 -1.78 13.59
N SER A 364 9.78 -0.79 12.81
CA SER A 364 10.79 -0.88 11.77
C SER A 364 12.21 -0.77 12.34
N ARG A 365 13.21 -1.19 11.59
CA ARG A 365 14.63 -1.09 11.98
C ARG A 365 15.14 0.34 12.02
N ASP A 366 14.51 1.28 11.33
CA ASP A 366 14.80 2.72 11.42
C ASP A 366 14.21 3.39 12.68
N GLY A 367 13.51 2.64 13.53
CA GLY A 367 12.88 3.12 14.74
C GLY A 367 11.42 3.54 14.58
N SER A 368 10.91 3.67 13.37
CA SER A 368 9.51 4.00 13.11
C SER A 368 8.58 2.95 13.71
N MET A 369 7.44 3.37 14.25
CA MET A 369 6.44 2.51 14.88
C MET A 369 5.05 2.85 14.36
N GLN A 370 4.13 1.89 14.40
CA GLN A 370 2.74 2.15 14.12
C GLN A 370 2.15 3.17 15.10
N SER A 371 1.24 3.98 14.59
CA SER A 371 0.53 4.99 15.39
C SER A 371 -0.59 4.34 16.21
N GLU A 372 -0.80 4.83 17.42
CA GLU A 372 -1.97 4.48 18.24
C GLU A 372 -3.19 5.32 17.85
N VAL A 373 -2.98 6.45 17.18
CA VAL A 373 -3.99 7.42 16.79
C VAL A 373 -4.01 7.62 15.28
N LEU A 374 -5.19 7.74 14.70
CA LEU A 374 -5.36 8.05 13.29
C LEU A 374 -4.85 9.46 12.98
N ILE A 375 -3.93 9.57 12.03
CA ILE A 375 -3.52 10.86 11.47
C ILE A 375 -4.46 11.17 10.31
N GLN A 376 -5.50 11.98 10.60
CA GLN A 376 -6.46 12.42 9.58
C GLN A 376 -5.76 13.24 8.50
N ASN A 377 -6.07 12.93 7.24
CA ASN A 377 -5.59 13.71 6.09
C ASN A 377 -6.60 13.65 4.94
N PRO A 378 -6.65 14.69 4.08
CA PRO A 378 -7.70 14.83 3.07
C PRO A 378 -7.80 13.68 2.06
N ALA A 379 -6.72 12.95 1.84
CA ALA A 379 -6.66 11.88 0.84
C ALA A 379 -6.82 10.47 1.44
N GLY A 380 -6.85 10.35 2.77
CA GLY A 380 -6.94 9.05 3.44
C GLY A 380 -5.78 8.13 3.14
N TYR A 381 -4.55 8.68 3.18
CA TYR A 381 -3.32 7.93 2.95
C TYR A 381 -2.61 7.60 4.26
N HIS A 382 -1.63 6.70 4.20
CA HIS A 382 -0.74 6.32 5.30
C HIS A 382 -1.47 5.84 6.56
N HIS A 383 -2.62 5.18 6.41
CA HIS A 383 -3.26 4.56 7.57
C HIS A 383 -2.38 3.44 8.13
N ASN A 384 -1.79 3.68 9.29
CA ASN A 384 -0.94 2.72 10.00
C ASN A 384 -1.29 2.60 11.48
N VAL A 385 -2.57 2.80 11.81
CA VAL A 385 -3.03 2.66 13.20
C VAL A 385 -2.90 1.22 13.66
N VAL A 386 -2.50 1.05 14.92
CA VAL A 386 -2.49 -0.23 15.63
C VAL A 386 -3.82 -0.92 15.44
N GLN A 387 -3.80 -2.14 14.91
CA GLN A 387 -5.03 -2.89 14.68
C GLN A 387 -5.55 -3.48 15.99
N ARG A 388 -6.88 -3.41 16.14
CA ARG A 388 -7.65 -4.08 17.18
C ARG A 388 -8.45 -5.21 16.54
N VAL A 389 -8.44 -6.38 17.16
CA VAL A 389 -9.24 -7.53 16.74
C VAL A 389 -10.00 -8.05 17.95
N ASP A 390 -11.32 -7.88 17.90
CA ASP A 390 -12.20 -8.41 18.92
C ASP A 390 -12.47 -9.88 18.64
N TYR A 391 -12.52 -10.69 19.73
CA TYR A 391 -12.84 -12.11 19.70
C TYR A 391 -13.73 -12.46 20.89
N HIS A 392 -14.51 -13.52 20.76
CA HIS A 392 -15.32 -14.08 21.82
C HIS A 392 -14.61 -15.30 22.42
N ALA A 393 -14.32 -15.26 23.70
CA ALA A 393 -13.82 -16.42 24.44
C ALA A 393 -14.99 -17.22 25.03
N ALA A 394 -15.13 -18.50 24.71
CA ALA A 394 -16.22 -19.36 25.17
C ALA A 394 -15.74 -20.79 25.55
#